data_11227d46b3fea7447479c15471d13e4e
#
_entry.id   11227d46b3fea7447479c15471d13e4e
#
_cell.length_a   1.000
_cell.length_b   1.000
_cell.length_c   1.000
_cell.angle_alpha   90.00
_cell.angle_beta   90.00
_cell.angle_gamma   90.00
#
_symmetry.space_group_name_H-M   'P 1'
#
loop_
_entity.id
_entity.type
_entity.pdbx_description
1 polymer ?
#
loop_
_entity_poly.entity_id
_entity_poly.type
_entity_poly.pdbx_seq_one_letter_code
_entity_poly.pdbx_strand_id
1 'polypeptide(L)'
;MEVLNKNWKEIWEDRVTNIEDVTHTELLKANGYDSSRSNLTPDTLKVAQSYYSKIIDLFPKDSIYEVGCGSGAFLYPLWLHNHRVGGIDLSHNLIKVAEVNLIEGDFIQGEATEINTEEKYDHVMSFGCFLYFPSHAYAEEVILKMLEKATKTVSIYEIPDEAYKNECEEMRRGNVGPSYDTDYKGLQHLYFSKQWFCDFAYKHNLHLTIFDQVVPNYESGKYRFCVVLKGNRSENK
;
A
#
# COMPACT_ATOMS: atom_id res chain seq x y z
N MET A 1 -17.65 27.40 -15.98
CA MET A 1 -16.72 26.94 -14.93
C MET A 1 -16.21 25.59 -15.39
N GLU A 2 -14.98 25.51 -15.86
CA GLU A 2 -14.33 24.23 -16.16
C GLU A 2 -14.23 23.44 -14.84
N VAL A 3 -14.88 22.28 -14.82
CA VAL A 3 -14.67 21.31 -13.73
C VAL A 3 -13.26 20.77 -13.94
N LEU A 4 -12.31 21.28 -13.17
CA LEU A 4 -10.96 20.72 -13.12
C LEU A 4 -11.09 19.23 -12.81
N ASN A 5 -10.68 18.37 -13.75
CA ASN A 5 -10.58 16.94 -13.49
C ASN A 5 -9.49 16.75 -12.45
N LYS A 6 -9.89 16.53 -11.20
CA LYS A 6 -8.97 16.14 -10.11
C LYS A 6 -8.32 14.81 -10.49
N ASN A 7 -7.04 14.68 -10.18
CA ASN A 7 -6.34 13.41 -10.26
C ASN A 7 -5.89 12.96 -8.86
N TRP A 8 -5.55 11.69 -8.70
CA TRP A 8 -5.16 11.14 -7.40
C TRP A 8 -3.93 11.83 -6.81
N LYS A 9 -3.00 12.28 -7.65
CA LYS A 9 -1.80 13.00 -7.24
C LYS A 9 -2.15 14.27 -6.46
N GLU A 10 -2.99 15.11 -7.04
CA GLU A 10 -3.44 16.37 -6.41
C GLU A 10 -4.13 16.10 -5.07
N ILE A 11 -4.97 15.05 -4.99
CA ILE A 11 -5.67 14.70 -3.75
C ILE A 11 -4.70 14.32 -2.64
N TRP A 12 -3.65 13.55 -2.96
CA TRP A 12 -2.66 13.12 -1.98
C TRP A 12 -1.66 14.21 -1.61
N GLU A 13 -1.29 15.10 -2.55
CA GLU A 13 -0.46 16.27 -2.28
C GLU A 13 -1.16 17.31 -1.39
N ASP A 14 -2.47 17.50 -1.56
CA ASP A 14 -3.27 18.46 -0.79
C ASP A 14 -3.58 17.98 0.64
N ARG A 15 -3.24 16.74 1.00
CA ARG A 15 -3.41 16.28 2.38
C ARG A 15 -2.45 16.98 3.30
N VAL A 16 -3.02 17.84 4.15
CA VAL A 16 -2.29 18.55 5.20
C VAL A 16 -2.57 17.87 6.53
N THR A 17 -1.53 17.56 7.27
CA THR A 17 -1.63 17.02 8.63
C THR A 17 -0.63 17.74 9.54
N ASN A 18 -0.82 17.59 10.85
CA ASN A 18 0.17 18.02 11.82
C ASN A 18 1.46 17.20 11.63
N ILE A 19 2.63 17.82 11.73
CA ILE A 19 3.90 17.19 11.37
C ILE A 19 4.60 16.57 12.60
N GLU A 20 4.42 17.17 13.78
CA GLU A 20 5.15 16.82 14.99
C GLU A 20 4.27 16.08 16.00
N ASP A 21 4.86 15.17 16.76
CA ASP A 21 4.22 14.40 17.85
C ASP A 21 2.93 13.69 17.44
N VAL A 22 2.95 13.09 16.24
CA VAL A 22 1.76 12.47 15.65
C VAL A 22 1.56 11.08 16.21
N THR A 23 0.36 10.79 16.69
CA THR A 23 -0.02 9.45 17.12
C THR A 23 -0.20 8.50 15.92
N HIS A 24 -0.08 7.19 16.13
CA HIS A 24 -0.36 6.20 15.08
C HIS A 24 -1.75 6.37 14.44
N THR A 25 -2.75 6.76 15.24
CA THR A 25 -4.09 7.07 14.73
C THR A 25 -4.09 8.25 13.76
N GLU A 26 -3.30 9.28 14.01
CA GLU A 26 -3.18 10.45 13.15
C GLU A 26 -2.39 10.12 11.87
N LEU A 27 -1.36 9.27 11.95
CA LEU A 27 -0.67 8.75 10.77
C LEU A 27 -1.65 7.97 9.86
N LEU A 28 -2.49 7.10 10.43
CA LEU A 28 -3.52 6.40 9.67
C LEU A 28 -4.51 7.36 9.02
N LYS A 29 -4.97 8.40 9.74
CA LYS A 29 -5.85 9.42 9.16
C LYS A 29 -5.19 10.17 8.01
N ALA A 30 -3.91 10.52 8.15
CA ALA A 30 -3.15 11.16 7.08
C ALA A 30 -3.13 10.30 5.81
N ASN A 31 -3.02 8.97 5.96
CA ASN A 31 -3.07 8.00 4.85
C ASN A 31 -4.51 7.67 4.38
N GLY A 32 -5.53 8.47 4.76
CA GLY A 32 -6.89 8.31 4.24
C GLY A 32 -7.80 7.39 5.04
N TYR A 33 -7.35 6.87 6.17
CA TYR A 33 -8.18 6.04 7.06
C TYR A 33 -8.86 6.87 8.15
N ASP A 34 -9.41 8.01 7.74
CA ASP A 34 -10.02 9.03 8.60
C ASP A 34 -11.55 8.87 8.78
N SER A 35 -12.18 8.00 8.00
CA SER A 35 -13.61 7.75 8.14
C SER A 35 -13.91 6.81 9.30
N SER A 36 -15.00 7.07 10.05
CA SER A 36 -15.49 6.16 11.09
C SER A 36 -15.91 4.78 10.56
N ARG A 37 -16.02 4.63 9.24
CA ARG A 37 -16.41 3.40 8.56
C ARG A 37 -15.22 2.54 8.16
N SER A 38 -14.01 3.12 8.06
CA SER A 38 -12.83 2.35 7.64
C SER A 38 -12.49 1.25 8.65
N ASN A 39 -12.73 1.47 9.94
CA ASN A 39 -12.30 0.59 11.03
C ASN A 39 -10.82 0.20 10.99
N LEU A 40 -10.00 0.90 10.20
CA LEU A 40 -8.57 0.74 10.23
C LEU A 40 -8.03 1.59 11.37
N THR A 41 -7.79 0.94 12.49
CA THR A 41 -7.25 1.53 13.72
C THR A 41 -5.88 0.91 14.03
N PRO A 42 -5.08 1.51 14.93
CA PRO A 42 -3.85 0.87 15.38
C PRO A 42 -4.04 -0.59 15.85
N ASP A 43 -5.13 -0.88 16.56
CA ASP A 43 -5.41 -2.23 17.07
C ASP A 43 -5.76 -3.21 15.96
N THR A 44 -6.64 -2.84 15.01
CA THR A 44 -7.01 -3.72 13.89
C THR A 44 -5.85 -3.92 12.94
N LEU A 45 -5.02 -2.88 12.71
CA LEU A 45 -3.81 -2.99 11.91
C LEU A 45 -2.77 -3.90 12.58
N LYS A 46 -2.60 -3.84 13.90
CA LYS A 46 -1.71 -4.74 14.65
C LYS A 46 -2.09 -6.20 14.46
N VAL A 47 -3.39 -6.54 14.44
CA VAL A 47 -3.87 -7.89 14.16
C VAL A 47 -3.46 -8.31 12.74
N ALA A 48 -3.72 -7.47 11.75
CA ALA A 48 -3.35 -7.75 10.36
C ALA A 48 -1.83 -7.88 10.19
N GLN A 49 -1.04 -6.99 10.77
CA GLN A 49 0.43 -7.05 10.70
C GLN A 49 0.99 -8.32 11.35
N SER A 50 0.41 -8.78 12.45
CA SER A 50 0.81 -10.06 13.06
C SER A 50 0.59 -11.25 12.11
N TYR A 51 -0.46 -11.21 11.29
CA TYR A 51 -0.70 -12.21 10.26
C TYR A 51 0.26 -12.06 9.08
N TYR A 52 0.43 -10.83 8.57
CA TYR A 52 1.33 -10.54 7.44
C TYR A 52 2.78 -10.92 7.77
N SER A 53 3.25 -10.60 8.98
CA SER A 53 4.60 -10.96 9.45
C SER A 53 4.86 -12.46 9.38
N LYS A 54 3.86 -13.29 9.70
CA LYS A 54 3.97 -14.76 9.58
C LYS A 54 4.04 -15.23 8.13
N ILE A 55 3.23 -14.64 7.25
CA ILE A 55 3.19 -15.02 5.82
C ILE A 55 4.50 -14.69 5.10
N ILE A 56 5.14 -13.57 5.46
CA ILE A 56 6.41 -13.17 4.84
C ILE A 56 7.64 -13.74 5.56
N ASP A 57 7.46 -14.47 6.65
CA ASP A 57 8.55 -14.95 7.51
C ASP A 57 9.42 -13.78 8.01
N LEU A 58 8.79 -12.76 8.62
CA LEU A 58 9.48 -11.58 9.15
C LEU A 58 10.26 -11.94 10.41
N PHE A 59 11.58 -11.77 10.38
CA PHE A 59 12.47 -11.98 11.50
C PHE A 59 12.89 -10.66 12.16
N PRO A 60 13.29 -10.68 13.44
CA PRO A 60 13.85 -9.49 14.09
C PRO A 60 15.01 -8.89 13.30
N LYS A 61 15.01 -7.57 13.13
CA LYS A 61 15.98 -6.77 12.35
C LYS A 61 15.87 -6.87 10.82
N ASP A 62 14.95 -7.65 10.28
CA ASP A 62 14.66 -7.55 8.85
C ASP A 62 14.29 -6.11 8.47
N SER A 63 14.75 -5.68 7.31
CA SER A 63 14.46 -4.35 6.79
C SER A 63 13.21 -4.36 5.91
N ILE A 64 12.40 -3.30 6.03
CA ILE A 64 11.13 -3.21 5.31
C ILE A 64 11.06 -1.88 4.54
N TYR A 65 10.72 -1.95 3.25
CA TYR A 65 10.51 -0.80 2.39
C TYR A 65 9.07 -0.78 1.87
N GLU A 66 8.40 0.37 1.94
CA GLU A 66 7.02 0.50 1.50
C GLU A 66 6.90 1.42 0.27
N VAL A 67 6.20 0.95 -0.76
CA VAL A 67 5.83 1.71 -1.95
C VAL A 67 4.45 2.31 -1.76
N GLY A 68 4.34 3.63 -1.82
CA GLY A 68 3.15 4.37 -1.42
C GLY A 68 3.04 4.46 0.11
N CYS A 69 4.13 4.80 0.80
CA CYS A 69 4.20 4.76 2.26
C CYS A 69 3.40 5.88 2.95
N GLY A 70 3.06 6.94 2.22
CA GLY A 70 2.39 8.11 2.79
C GLY A 70 3.12 8.66 4.01
N SER A 71 2.41 8.81 5.12
CA SER A 71 2.95 9.26 6.41
C SER A 71 3.74 8.19 7.19
N GLY A 72 3.98 7.01 6.60
CA GLY A 72 4.63 5.89 7.28
C GLY A 72 3.71 5.12 8.25
N ALA A 73 2.41 5.29 8.16
CA ALA A 73 1.44 4.72 9.11
C ALA A 73 1.54 3.20 9.25
N PHE A 74 1.78 2.48 8.14
CA PHE A 74 1.94 1.02 8.17
C PHE A 74 3.33 0.62 8.70
N LEU A 75 4.36 1.42 8.43
CA LEU A 75 5.73 1.19 8.90
C LEU A 75 5.94 1.52 10.38
N TYR A 76 5.14 2.43 10.94
CA TYR A 76 5.31 2.93 12.30
C TYR A 76 5.40 1.82 13.38
N PRO A 77 4.52 0.80 13.43
CA PRO A 77 4.68 -0.28 14.40
C PRO A 77 5.93 -1.13 14.18
N LEU A 78 6.37 -1.30 12.94
CA LEU A 78 7.60 -2.04 12.61
C LEU A 78 8.84 -1.27 13.05
N TRP A 79 8.85 0.05 12.84
CA TRP A 79 9.88 0.95 13.34
C TRP A 79 9.98 0.92 14.87
N LEU A 80 8.84 0.93 15.59
CA LEU A 80 8.82 0.79 17.05
C LEU A 80 9.42 -0.54 17.54
N HIS A 81 9.43 -1.57 16.69
CA HIS A 81 10.06 -2.87 16.98
C HIS A 81 11.51 -2.96 16.46
N ASN A 82 12.14 -1.82 16.17
CA ASN A 82 13.53 -1.69 15.71
C ASN A 82 13.82 -2.37 14.37
N HIS A 83 12.84 -2.45 13.48
CA HIS A 83 13.10 -2.75 12.08
C HIS A 83 13.65 -1.51 11.39
N ARG A 84 14.62 -1.68 10.49
CA ARG A 84 14.99 -0.63 9.54
C ARG A 84 13.83 -0.45 8.56
N VAL A 85 13.33 0.76 8.43
CA VAL A 85 12.21 1.08 7.55
C VAL A 85 12.59 2.15 6.52
N GLY A 86 11.91 2.15 5.38
CA GLY A 86 12.02 3.17 4.37
C GLY A 86 10.82 3.12 3.44
N GLY A 87 10.67 4.11 2.58
CA GLY A 87 9.57 4.13 1.63
C GLY A 87 9.66 5.24 0.60
N ILE A 88 8.80 5.13 -0.40
CA ILE A 88 8.59 6.13 -1.44
C ILE A 88 7.12 6.49 -1.48
N ASP A 89 6.82 7.79 -1.59
CA ASP A 89 5.46 8.29 -1.79
C ASP A 89 5.49 9.54 -2.67
N LEU A 90 4.42 9.73 -3.42
CA LEU A 90 4.26 10.86 -4.30
C LEU A 90 4.08 12.18 -3.54
N SER A 91 3.43 12.13 -2.37
CA SER A 91 3.10 13.30 -1.57
C SER A 91 4.28 13.80 -0.75
N HIS A 92 4.79 14.98 -1.11
CA HIS A 92 5.80 15.67 -0.34
C HIS A 92 5.40 15.91 1.13
N ASN A 93 4.14 16.28 1.35
CA ASN A 93 3.64 16.57 2.69
C ASN A 93 3.60 15.31 3.56
N LEU A 94 3.18 14.17 3.02
CA LEU A 94 3.14 12.91 3.76
C LEU A 94 4.55 12.37 4.04
N ILE A 95 5.48 12.49 3.10
CA ILE A 95 6.89 12.13 3.31
C ILE A 95 7.50 12.92 4.46
N LYS A 96 7.25 14.23 4.55
CA LYS A 96 7.72 15.03 5.70
C LYS A 96 7.19 14.51 7.04
N VAL A 97 5.94 14.05 7.09
CA VAL A 97 5.38 13.43 8.30
C VAL A 97 6.11 12.14 8.63
N ALA A 98 6.38 11.29 7.64
CA ALA A 98 7.13 10.05 7.84
C ALA A 98 8.55 10.32 8.36
N GLU A 99 9.29 11.26 7.75
CA GLU A 99 10.66 11.64 8.16
C GLU A 99 10.75 12.12 9.60
N VAL A 100 9.78 12.93 10.04
CA VAL A 100 9.78 13.48 11.41
C VAL A 100 9.41 12.44 12.45
N ASN A 101 8.51 11.51 12.13
CA ASN A 101 7.96 10.57 13.12
C ASN A 101 8.63 9.19 13.11
N LEU A 102 9.31 8.80 12.03
CA LEU A 102 10.07 7.56 11.91
C LEU A 102 11.55 7.88 11.71
N ILE A 103 12.17 8.40 12.76
CA ILE A 103 13.56 8.87 12.76
C ILE A 103 14.50 7.75 12.27
N GLU A 104 15.50 8.11 11.43
CA GLU A 104 16.42 7.18 10.78
C GLU A 104 15.78 6.28 9.69
N GLY A 105 14.51 6.53 9.31
CA GLY A 105 13.90 5.90 8.15
C GLY A 105 14.35 6.54 6.83
N ASP A 106 14.46 5.75 5.76
CA ASP A 106 14.84 6.22 4.42
C ASP A 106 13.59 6.56 3.61
N PHE A 107 13.13 7.80 3.67
CA PHE A 107 11.92 8.24 2.95
C PHE A 107 12.27 9.14 1.77
N ILE A 108 11.62 8.87 0.64
CA ILE A 108 11.87 9.58 -0.62
C ILE A 108 10.55 10.01 -1.23
N GLN A 109 10.46 11.29 -1.63
CA GLN A 109 9.37 11.74 -2.47
C GLN A 109 9.63 11.33 -3.92
N GLY A 110 8.66 10.64 -4.55
CA GLY A 110 8.77 10.23 -5.95
C GLY A 110 7.62 9.34 -6.42
N GLU A 111 7.58 9.10 -7.73
CA GLU A 111 6.67 8.14 -8.33
C GLU A 111 7.06 6.70 -7.94
N ALA A 112 6.07 5.80 -7.84
CA ALA A 112 6.33 4.40 -7.49
C ALA A 112 7.29 3.69 -8.48
N THR A 113 7.41 4.17 -9.71
CA THR A 113 8.38 3.69 -10.70
C THR A 113 9.79 4.24 -10.51
N GLU A 114 10.00 5.19 -9.59
CA GLU A 114 11.32 5.79 -9.31
C GLU A 114 12.05 5.12 -8.14
N ILE A 115 11.59 3.95 -7.70
CA ILE A 115 12.22 3.17 -6.63
C ILE A 115 13.72 2.98 -6.93
N ASN A 116 14.59 3.43 -6.02
CA ASN A 116 16.01 3.10 -6.09
C ASN A 116 16.22 1.64 -5.71
N THR A 117 16.71 0.83 -6.65
CA THR A 117 16.91 -0.61 -6.47
C THR A 117 18.34 -0.98 -6.08
N GLU A 118 19.26 -0.05 -6.00
CA GLU A 118 20.66 -0.31 -5.59
C GLU A 118 20.72 -0.71 -4.11
N GLU A 119 20.04 0.05 -3.27
CA GLU A 119 19.92 -0.26 -1.85
C GLU A 119 18.84 -1.31 -1.63
N LYS A 120 19.20 -2.44 -1.03
CA LYS A 120 18.31 -3.59 -0.84
C LYS A 120 17.66 -3.57 0.53
N TYR A 121 16.45 -4.14 0.55
CA TYR A 121 15.68 -4.42 1.76
C TYR A 121 15.27 -5.90 1.79
N ASP A 122 15.05 -6.45 2.97
CA ASP A 122 14.60 -7.84 3.11
C ASP A 122 13.20 -8.02 2.53
N HIS A 123 12.31 -7.11 2.88
CA HIS A 123 10.92 -7.12 2.43
C HIS A 123 10.57 -5.78 1.79
N VAL A 124 9.96 -5.84 0.61
CA VAL A 124 9.39 -4.67 -0.05
C VAL A 124 7.89 -4.85 -0.15
N MET A 125 7.14 -3.86 0.30
CA MET A 125 5.70 -3.99 0.40
C MET A 125 4.98 -2.75 -0.12
N SER A 126 3.66 -2.89 -0.29
CA SER A 126 2.75 -1.78 -0.56
C SER A 126 1.41 -2.05 0.14
N PHE A 127 0.85 -1.06 0.81
CA PHE A 127 -0.44 -1.15 1.46
C PHE A 127 -1.40 -0.08 0.94
N GLY A 128 -2.45 -0.49 0.22
CA GLY A 128 -3.50 0.42 -0.25
C GLY A 128 -3.06 1.47 -1.27
N CYS A 129 -2.01 1.21 -2.06
CA CYS A 129 -1.49 2.13 -3.08
C CYS A 129 -1.86 1.71 -4.51
N PHE A 130 -1.85 0.43 -4.82
CA PHE A 130 -2.05 -0.10 -6.18
C PHE A 130 -3.37 0.30 -6.84
N LEU A 131 -4.40 0.58 -6.04
CA LEU A 131 -5.69 1.04 -6.55
C LEU A 131 -5.63 2.43 -7.22
N TYR A 132 -4.59 3.21 -6.97
CA TYR A 132 -4.39 4.55 -7.53
C TYR A 132 -3.51 4.56 -8.77
N PHE A 133 -2.93 3.44 -9.16
CA PHE A 133 -2.08 3.36 -10.33
C PHE A 133 -2.86 3.57 -11.63
N PRO A 134 -2.23 4.16 -12.66
CA PRO A 134 -2.93 4.52 -13.89
C PRO A 134 -3.27 3.30 -14.78
N SER A 135 -2.54 2.18 -14.63
CA SER A 135 -2.73 1.00 -15.46
C SER A 135 -2.06 -0.25 -14.88
N HIS A 136 -2.44 -1.43 -15.36
CA HIS A 136 -1.78 -2.69 -15.07
C HIS A 136 -0.32 -2.73 -15.55
N ALA A 137 0.00 -2.06 -16.67
CA ALA A 137 1.39 -1.97 -17.15
C ALA A 137 2.28 -1.18 -16.17
N TYR A 138 1.76 -0.08 -15.62
CA TYR A 138 2.45 0.65 -14.55
C TYR A 138 2.65 -0.20 -13.29
N ALA A 139 1.60 -0.93 -12.89
CA ALA A 139 1.68 -1.85 -11.74
C ALA A 139 2.72 -2.95 -11.95
N GLU A 140 2.79 -3.53 -13.17
CA GLU A 140 3.81 -4.53 -13.54
C GLU A 140 5.23 -3.95 -13.42
N GLU A 141 5.47 -2.74 -13.92
CA GLU A 141 6.77 -2.05 -13.80
C GLU A 141 7.16 -1.84 -12.32
N VAL A 142 6.21 -1.37 -11.50
CA VAL A 142 6.44 -1.18 -10.07
C VAL A 142 6.79 -2.50 -9.38
N ILE A 143 6.03 -3.58 -9.64
CA ILE A 143 6.31 -4.90 -9.03
C ILE A 143 7.71 -5.40 -9.42
N LEU A 144 8.13 -5.22 -10.66
CA LEU A 144 9.47 -5.62 -11.11
C LEU A 144 10.57 -4.88 -10.33
N LYS A 145 10.41 -3.58 -10.10
CA LYS A 145 11.33 -2.79 -9.27
C LYS A 145 11.28 -3.20 -7.80
N MET A 146 10.09 -3.50 -7.27
CA MET A 146 9.96 -4.04 -5.91
C MET A 146 10.72 -5.36 -5.77
N LEU A 147 10.58 -6.27 -6.74
CA LEU A 147 11.31 -7.56 -6.77
C LEU A 147 12.82 -7.36 -6.87
N GLU A 148 13.26 -6.39 -7.67
CA GLU A 148 14.69 -6.05 -7.75
C GLU A 148 15.21 -5.50 -6.41
N LYS A 149 14.45 -4.64 -5.72
CA LYS A 149 14.83 -4.07 -4.42
C LYS A 149 14.80 -5.10 -3.28
N ALA A 150 13.90 -6.08 -3.32
CA ALA A 150 13.71 -7.07 -2.26
C ALA A 150 14.73 -8.19 -2.28
N THR A 151 15.25 -8.59 -1.10
CA THR A 151 16.10 -9.78 -0.97
C THR A 151 15.33 -11.04 -0.57
N LYS A 152 14.12 -10.90 0.02
CA LYS A 152 13.29 -12.00 0.52
C LYS A 152 11.90 -12.04 -0.13
N THR A 153 11.06 -11.01 0.07
CA THR A 153 9.68 -11.01 -0.39
C THR A 153 9.22 -9.67 -0.92
N VAL A 154 8.30 -9.72 -1.88
CA VAL A 154 7.45 -8.60 -2.25
C VAL A 154 6.03 -8.91 -1.81
N SER A 155 5.36 -7.98 -1.14
CA SER A 155 3.98 -8.14 -0.70
C SER A 155 3.13 -6.93 -1.05
N ILE A 156 1.92 -7.19 -1.51
CA ILE A 156 0.96 -6.14 -1.88
C ILE A 156 -0.33 -6.42 -1.14
N TYR A 157 -0.76 -5.48 -0.34
CA TYR A 157 -1.94 -5.56 0.51
C TYR A 157 -3.00 -4.57 0.03
N GLU A 158 -4.26 -4.82 0.33
CA GLU A 158 -5.38 -3.95 -0.04
C GLU A 158 -5.63 -3.83 -1.55
N ILE A 159 -5.45 -4.92 -2.28
CA ILE A 159 -5.66 -4.95 -3.72
C ILE A 159 -7.17 -5.05 -4.02
N PRO A 160 -7.76 -4.10 -4.77
CA PRO A 160 -9.18 -4.20 -5.17
C PRO A 160 -9.40 -5.40 -6.09
N ASP A 161 -10.30 -6.30 -5.68
CA ASP A 161 -10.66 -7.47 -6.47
C ASP A 161 -11.65 -7.09 -7.58
N GLU A 162 -11.27 -7.34 -8.83
CA GLU A 162 -12.10 -7.07 -10.01
C GLU A 162 -13.44 -7.83 -9.96
N ALA A 163 -13.46 -9.00 -9.33
CA ALA A 163 -14.68 -9.79 -9.17
C ALA A 163 -15.77 -9.08 -8.36
N TYR A 164 -15.38 -8.13 -7.52
CA TYR A 164 -16.29 -7.33 -6.66
C TYR A 164 -16.35 -5.86 -7.04
N LYS A 165 -15.93 -5.50 -8.27
CA LYS A 165 -15.86 -4.10 -8.69
C LYS A 165 -17.19 -3.37 -8.54
N ASN A 166 -18.27 -3.96 -9.05
CA ASN A 166 -19.59 -3.32 -9.03
C ASN A 166 -20.09 -3.11 -7.59
N GLU A 167 -20.00 -4.11 -6.75
CA GLU A 167 -20.43 -4.04 -5.35
C GLU A 167 -19.59 -3.03 -4.54
N CYS A 168 -18.28 -2.97 -4.83
CA CYS A 168 -17.39 -2.00 -4.21
C CYS A 168 -17.75 -0.56 -4.64
N GLU A 169 -18.03 -0.34 -5.91
CA GLU A 169 -18.44 0.98 -6.43
C GLU A 169 -19.80 1.40 -5.89
N GLU A 170 -20.76 0.47 -5.81
CA GLU A 170 -22.08 0.72 -5.19
C GLU A 170 -21.95 1.09 -3.70
N MET A 171 -21.12 0.37 -2.95
CA MET A 171 -20.84 0.70 -1.55
C MET A 171 -20.23 2.10 -1.42
N ARG A 172 -19.23 2.46 -2.25
CA ARG A 172 -18.62 3.80 -2.24
C ARG A 172 -19.64 4.89 -2.60
N ARG A 173 -20.47 4.65 -3.61
CA ARG A 173 -21.55 5.56 -4.02
C ARG A 173 -22.56 5.76 -2.89
N GLY A 174 -22.95 4.70 -2.20
CA GLY A 174 -23.81 4.77 -1.03
C GLY A 174 -23.20 5.57 0.12
N ASN A 175 -21.89 5.47 0.31
CA ASN A 175 -21.17 6.18 1.37
C ASN A 175 -21.01 7.68 1.11
N VAL A 176 -20.80 8.08 -0.13
CA VAL A 176 -20.63 9.49 -0.54
C VAL A 176 -21.98 10.18 -0.80
N GLY A 177 -22.95 9.43 -1.34
CA GLY A 177 -24.28 9.97 -1.67
C GLY A 177 -24.34 10.62 -3.05
N PRO A 178 -25.30 11.57 -3.28
CA PRO A 178 -25.61 12.09 -4.61
C PRO A 178 -24.48 12.82 -5.33
N SER A 179 -23.49 13.31 -4.60
CA SER A 179 -22.33 14.02 -5.18
C SER A 179 -21.26 13.09 -5.76
N TYR A 180 -21.36 11.76 -5.55
CA TYR A 180 -20.32 10.79 -5.93
C TYR A 180 -19.83 10.97 -7.37
N ASP A 181 -20.73 11.03 -8.35
CA ASP A 181 -20.36 11.12 -9.77
C ASP A 181 -19.66 12.44 -10.14
N THR A 182 -19.90 13.49 -9.36
CA THR A 182 -19.24 14.79 -9.52
C THR A 182 -17.89 14.80 -8.83
N ASP A 183 -17.85 14.36 -7.56
CA ASP A 183 -16.67 14.44 -6.69
C ASP A 183 -15.56 13.47 -7.15
N TYR A 184 -15.95 12.31 -7.69
CA TYR A 184 -15.03 11.26 -8.15
C TYR A 184 -14.90 11.18 -9.68
N LYS A 185 -15.32 12.22 -10.40
CA LYS A 185 -15.14 12.28 -11.86
C LYS A 185 -13.64 12.28 -12.21
N GLY A 186 -13.19 11.24 -12.92
CA GLY A 186 -11.78 11.05 -13.27
C GLY A 186 -10.95 10.33 -12.21
N LEU A 187 -11.52 10.02 -11.03
CA LEU A 187 -10.86 9.35 -9.91
C LEU A 187 -11.26 7.86 -9.85
N GLN A 188 -10.96 7.14 -10.90
CA GLN A 188 -11.24 5.70 -10.94
C GLN A 188 -10.17 4.92 -10.17
N HIS A 189 -10.60 3.86 -9.48
CA HIS A 189 -9.67 2.89 -8.91
C HIS A 189 -9.30 1.83 -9.97
N LEU A 190 -8.05 1.39 -9.94
CA LEU A 190 -7.60 0.23 -10.69
C LEU A 190 -7.98 -1.03 -9.91
N TYR A 191 -8.66 -1.96 -10.57
CA TYR A 191 -9.03 -3.26 -10.03
C TYR A 191 -8.17 -4.35 -10.66
N PHE A 192 -7.91 -5.43 -9.93
CA PHE A 192 -7.08 -6.54 -10.37
C PHE A 192 -7.84 -7.85 -10.25
N SER A 193 -7.70 -8.73 -11.25
CA SER A 193 -8.10 -10.12 -11.08
C SER A 193 -6.99 -10.91 -10.36
N LYS A 194 -7.38 -11.90 -9.55
CA LYS A 194 -6.40 -12.86 -8.97
C LYS A 194 -5.61 -13.57 -10.06
N GLN A 195 -6.25 -13.81 -11.22
CA GLN A 195 -5.61 -14.44 -12.38
C GLN A 195 -4.45 -13.59 -12.95
N TRP A 196 -4.58 -12.26 -12.97
CA TRP A 196 -3.50 -11.37 -13.40
C TRP A 196 -2.20 -11.60 -12.60
N PHE A 197 -2.30 -11.78 -11.29
CA PHE A 197 -1.15 -12.10 -10.45
C PHE A 197 -0.62 -13.53 -10.68
N CYS A 198 -1.49 -14.49 -10.98
CA CYS A 198 -1.08 -15.85 -11.36
C CYS A 198 -0.25 -15.81 -12.66
N ASP A 199 -0.74 -15.10 -13.68
CA ASP A 199 -0.07 -14.97 -14.97
C ASP A 199 1.28 -14.22 -14.82
N PHE A 200 1.30 -13.15 -14.02
CA PHE A 200 2.51 -12.42 -13.69
C PHE A 200 3.55 -13.33 -13.00
N ALA A 201 3.14 -14.06 -11.97
CA ALA A 201 4.04 -14.95 -11.24
C ALA A 201 4.58 -16.09 -12.12
N TYR A 202 3.73 -16.65 -12.97
CA TYR A 202 4.15 -17.66 -13.95
C TYR A 202 5.17 -17.11 -14.96
N LYS A 203 4.88 -15.94 -15.54
CA LYS A 203 5.76 -15.23 -16.50
C LYS A 203 7.17 -14.98 -15.93
N HIS A 204 7.24 -14.64 -14.64
CA HIS A 204 8.49 -14.25 -13.99
C HIS A 204 9.09 -15.36 -13.10
N ASN A 205 8.56 -16.58 -13.17
CA ASN A 205 9.00 -17.74 -12.40
C ASN A 205 9.09 -17.44 -10.89
N LEU A 206 7.98 -16.94 -10.33
CA LEU A 206 7.86 -16.57 -8.92
C LEU A 206 6.93 -17.54 -8.17
N HIS A 207 7.20 -17.75 -6.89
CA HIS A 207 6.22 -18.32 -6.00
C HIS A 207 5.21 -17.24 -5.58
N LEU A 208 3.92 -17.54 -5.74
CA LEU A 208 2.82 -16.63 -5.41
C LEU A 208 1.95 -17.23 -4.30
N THR A 209 1.66 -16.42 -3.29
CA THR A 209 0.61 -16.68 -2.31
C THR A 209 -0.47 -15.60 -2.43
N ILE A 210 -1.73 -15.99 -2.58
CA ILE A 210 -2.89 -15.09 -2.59
C ILE A 210 -3.76 -15.41 -1.37
N PHE A 211 -4.23 -14.38 -0.66
CA PHE A 211 -5.13 -14.53 0.49
C PHE A 211 -6.04 -13.31 0.62
N ASP A 212 -7.16 -13.50 1.31
CA ASP A 212 -8.12 -12.42 1.52
C ASP A 212 -7.60 -11.40 2.54
N GLN A 213 -8.14 -10.18 2.49
CA GLN A 213 -7.85 -9.13 3.47
C GLN A 213 -8.21 -9.58 4.89
N VAL A 214 -7.29 -9.37 5.84
CA VAL A 214 -7.41 -9.87 7.22
C VAL A 214 -7.57 -8.77 8.28
N VAL A 215 -7.69 -7.50 7.88
CA VAL A 215 -7.97 -6.41 8.82
C VAL A 215 -9.37 -6.60 9.41
N PRO A 216 -9.50 -6.76 10.74
CA PRO A 216 -10.80 -7.05 11.35
C PRO A 216 -11.80 -5.92 11.15
N ASN A 217 -13.03 -6.28 10.76
CA ASN A 217 -14.16 -5.35 10.60
C ASN A 217 -13.91 -4.19 9.62
N TYR A 218 -12.93 -4.31 8.75
CA TYR A 218 -12.64 -3.31 7.73
C TYR A 218 -13.72 -3.36 6.64
N GLU A 219 -14.45 -2.26 6.44
CA GLU A 219 -15.63 -2.22 5.57
C GLU A 219 -15.31 -2.65 4.13
N SER A 220 -14.19 -2.17 3.59
CA SER A 220 -13.75 -2.53 2.23
C SER A 220 -13.07 -3.90 2.15
N GLY A 221 -12.77 -4.54 3.28
CA GLY A 221 -11.94 -5.75 3.33
C GLY A 221 -12.46 -6.91 2.50
N LYS A 222 -13.79 -7.11 2.47
CA LYS A 222 -14.44 -8.16 1.67
C LYS A 222 -14.28 -8.00 0.16
N TYR A 223 -13.87 -6.82 -0.31
CA TYR A 223 -13.63 -6.49 -1.72
C TYR A 223 -12.14 -6.45 -2.05
N ARG A 224 -11.29 -6.90 -1.13
CA ARG A 224 -9.85 -6.80 -1.22
C ARG A 224 -9.19 -8.15 -1.03
N PHE A 225 -8.06 -8.33 -1.69
CA PHE A 225 -7.16 -9.44 -1.45
C PHE A 225 -5.72 -8.95 -1.30
N CYS A 226 -4.83 -9.85 -0.95
CA CYS A 226 -3.42 -9.60 -0.73
C CYS A 226 -2.59 -10.64 -1.48
N VAL A 227 -1.38 -10.28 -1.87
CA VAL A 227 -0.44 -11.20 -2.51
C VAL A 227 0.95 -11.10 -1.88
N VAL A 228 1.66 -12.23 -1.86
CA VAL A 228 3.09 -12.31 -1.56
C VAL A 228 3.78 -13.02 -2.69
N LEU A 229 4.84 -12.42 -3.20
CA LEU A 229 5.72 -12.92 -4.24
C LEU A 229 7.09 -13.23 -3.63
N LYS A 230 7.63 -14.41 -3.94
CA LYS A 230 9.00 -14.82 -3.57
C LYS A 230 9.71 -15.31 -4.82
N GLY A 231 10.96 -14.94 -5.00
CA GLY A 231 11.79 -15.54 -6.04
C GLY A 231 11.90 -17.05 -5.81
N ASN A 232 11.81 -17.84 -6.86
CA ASN A 232 12.21 -19.23 -6.76
C ASN A 232 13.71 -19.26 -6.50
N ARG A 233 14.12 -19.43 -5.24
CA ARG A 233 15.51 -19.73 -4.93
C ARG A 233 15.83 -21.03 -5.67
N SER A 234 16.68 -20.95 -6.70
CA SER A 234 17.41 -22.14 -7.11
C SER A 234 18.12 -22.64 -5.86
N GLU A 235 17.77 -23.82 -5.36
CA GLU A 235 18.58 -24.52 -4.38
C GLU A 235 19.96 -24.70 -5.01
N ASN A 236 20.82 -23.73 -4.77
CA ASN A 236 22.25 -23.90 -5.04
C ASN A 236 22.73 -24.92 -4.02
N LYS A 237 22.82 -26.15 -4.50
CA LYS A 237 23.50 -27.26 -3.87
C LYS A 237 24.98 -26.94 -3.64
#